data_eb3502e978c0d3893f0741f9870bbb96
#
_entry.id   eb3502e978c0d3893f0741f9870bbb96
#
_cell.length_a   1.000
_cell.length_b   1.000
_cell.length_c   1.000
_cell.angle_alpha   90.00
_cell.angle_beta   90.00
_cell.angle_gamma   90.00
#
_symmetry.space_group_name_H-M   'P 1'
#
loop_
_entity.id
_entity.type
_entity.pdbx_description
1 polymer ?
#
loop_
_entity_poly.entity_id
_entity_poly.type
_entity_poly.pdbx_seq_one_letter_code
_entity_poly.pdbx_strand_id
1 'polypeptide(L)'
;EHWDDVLPISGLDGWTPYGNNGRFKQVQMTNYENDTPDKLDKLVENLEKVDYIILSSNRLYDSIPRLPLRYPLTIRYYDMLFNGELGFQLAAEFTSYPRLFGIQLPDQAAEEAFSVYDHPRVLIFQKTNSFDPEFVYQKLGDGINWSGVMRLTPKQGTDAPNGLQLTPEEQALYQQASLQSSQGVNRLSWGSRHPLLAWFLVLQLIALLALPLTASLFRNLADRGYLFSKALGVLMVGWVAWLVASLRLAPFTGWMLALVLALLALGSGWIAWKNRADLWAFLKQHWRLVLLEEVLFWAFFGLSLFFRWSNPDLWHPWLGGEKPMDLAYLTAIVQTPYFPAYDPWFSGGYINYYYFGFVLVASLVHLTGMV
;
A
#
# COMPACT_ATOMS: atom_id res chain seq x y z
N GLU A 1 21.04 9.96 -1.50
CA GLU A 1 20.05 9.49 -2.47
C GLU A 1 18.65 9.59 -1.91
N HIS A 2 17.75 10.09 -2.66
CA HIS A 2 16.33 10.14 -2.32
C HIS A 2 15.51 10.05 -3.60
N TRP A 3 14.27 9.60 -3.46
CA TRP A 3 13.34 9.51 -4.59
C TRP A 3 12.55 10.80 -4.76
N ASP A 4 11.89 11.24 -3.69
CA ASP A 4 10.92 12.33 -3.72
C ASP A 4 11.41 13.55 -2.94
N ASP A 5 12.24 13.34 -1.91
CA ASP A 5 12.57 14.38 -0.94
C ASP A 5 14.05 14.68 -0.91
N VAL A 6 14.35 15.95 -0.82
CA VAL A 6 15.70 16.42 -0.50
C VAL A 6 15.96 16.20 0.99
N LEU A 7 17.18 15.81 1.32
CA LEU A 7 17.57 15.66 2.73
C LEU A 7 17.28 16.95 3.51
N PRO A 8 16.54 16.89 4.61
CA PRO A 8 16.18 18.06 5.41
C PRO A 8 17.35 18.50 6.30
N ILE A 9 18.46 18.93 5.69
CA ILE A 9 19.64 19.43 6.40
C ILE A 9 19.59 20.94 6.66
N SER A 10 18.54 21.62 6.24
CA SER A 10 18.36 23.06 6.39
C SER A 10 18.41 23.57 7.83
N GLY A 11 18.10 22.73 8.80
CA GLY A 11 18.18 23.07 10.22
C GLY A 11 19.60 23.06 10.79
N LEU A 12 20.56 22.44 10.09
CA LEU A 12 21.95 22.30 10.57
C LEU A 12 22.83 23.49 10.23
N ASP A 13 22.52 24.22 9.17
CA ASP A 13 23.30 25.37 8.68
C ASP A 13 22.47 26.66 8.57
N GLY A 14 21.20 26.61 8.93
CA GLY A 14 20.30 27.76 8.90
C GLY A 14 19.80 28.16 7.51
N TRP A 15 19.98 27.29 6.50
CA TRP A 15 19.61 27.57 5.13
C TRP A 15 18.82 26.41 4.48
N THR A 16 18.23 26.67 3.32
CA THR A 16 17.52 25.65 2.56
C THR A 16 18.50 24.60 2.03
N PRO A 17 18.12 23.32 1.97
CA PRO A 17 18.97 22.24 1.46
C PRO A 17 19.43 22.45 0.02
N TYR A 18 18.82 23.38 -0.69
CA TYR A 18 19.15 23.76 -2.08
C TYR A 18 20.09 25.00 -2.19
N GLY A 19 20.45 25.60 -1.06
CA GLY A 19 21.25 26.82 -1.08
C GLY A 19 22.74 26.56 -1.35
N ASN A 20 23.34 27.36 -2.20
CA ASN A 20 24.79 27.30 -2.49
C ASN A 20 25.71 27.76 -1.32
N ASN A 21 25.10 28.19 -0.22
CA ASN A 21 25.80 28.76 0.94
C ASN A 21 25.68 27.88 2.20
N GLY A 22 25.19 26.67 2.07
CA GLY A 22 25.08 25.73 3.18
C GLY A 22 26.45 25.13 3.57
N ARG A 23 26.50 24.55 4.78
CA ARG A 23 27.69 23.86 5.31
C ARG A 23 28.04 22.61 4.51
N PHE A 24 27.04 21.98 3.86
CA PHE A 24 27.21 20.80 3.06
C PHE A 24 26.84 21.07 1.61
N LYS A 25 27.66 20.57 0.69
CA LYS A 25 27.35 20.57 -0.74
C LYS A 25 26.67 19.28 -1.10
N GLN A 26 25.43 19.37 -1.50
CA GLN A 26 24.67 18.19 -1.95
C GLN A 26 24.89 17.93 -3.43
N VAL A 27 25.15 16.67 -3.76
CA VAL A 27 25.17 16.13 -5.12
C VAL A 27 24.04 15.14 -5.23
N GLN A 28 23.09 15.42 -6.11
CA GLN A 28 21.93 14.53 -6.32
C GLN A 28 22.32 13.39 -7.26
N MET A 29 21.98 12.15 -6.88
CA MET A 29 22.18 10.97 -7.69
C MET A 29 20.83 10.47 -8.21
N THR A 30 20.68 10.41 -9.52
CA THR A 30 19.45 10.04 -10.21
C THR A 30 19.40 8.54 -10.52
N ASN A 31 19.48 7.70 -9.49
CA ASN A 31 19.59 6.25 -9.65
C ASN A 31 18.37 5.59 -10.28
N TYR A 32 17.20 6.24 -10.22
CA TYR A 32 15.96 5.74 -10.83
C TYR A 32 15.85 6.04 -12.34
N GLU A 33 16.74 6.84 -12.90
CA GLU A 33 16.83 7.00 -14.35
C GLU A 33 17.30 5.72 -15.02
N ASN A 34 16.95 5.57 -16.29
CA ASN A 34 17.36 4.39 -17.06
C ASN A 34 18.89 4.26 -17.11
N ASP A 35 19.37 3.02 -17.05
CA ASP A 35 20.79 2.75 -17.14
C ASP A 35 21.28 2.99 -18.56
N THR A 36 22.25 3.91 -18.69
CA THR A 36 22.90 4.29 -19.95
C THR A 36 24.40 4.47 -19.71
N PRO A 37 25.25 4.46 -20.78
CA PRO A 37 26.65 4.84 -20.64
C PRO A 37 26.84 6.22 -20.01
N ASP A 38 26.02 7.22 -20.42
CA ASP A 38 26.07 8.57 -19.85
C ASP A 38 25.75 8.61 -18.34
N LYS A 39 24.87 7.68 -17.88
CA LYS A 39 24.59 7.53 -16.44
C LYS A 39 25.80 6.96 -15.70
N LEU A 40 26.52 6.01 -16.30
CA LEU A 40 27.76 5.49 -15.72
C LEU A 40 28.80 6.59 -15.55
N ASP A 41 29.03 7.40 -16.60
CA ASP A 41 29.97 8.52 -16.54
C ASP A 41 29.61 9.49 -15.42
N LYS A 42 28.35 9.95 -15.36
CA LYS A 42 27.85 10.85 -14.32
C LYS A 42 27.92 10.24 -12.93
N LEU A 43 27.63 8.96 -12.80
CA LEU A 43 27.65 8.27 -11.52
C LEU A 43 29.06 8.27 -10.93
N VAL A 44 30.08 7.90 -11.73
CA VAL A 44 31.48 7.88 -11.27
C VAL A 44 31.97 9.30 -10.99
N GLU A 45 31.68 10.26 -11.88
CA GLU A 45 32.01 11.67 -11.66
C GLU A 45 31.41 12.22 -10.34
N ASN A 46 30.19 11.84 -10.01
CA ASN A 46 29.55 12.22 -8.76
C ASN A 46 30.20 11.54 -7.55
N LEU A 47 30.54 10.25 -7.67
CA LEU A 47 31.23 9.50 -6.61
C LEU A 47 32.63 10.10 -6.31
N GLU A 48 33.32 10.63 -7.32
CA GLU A 48 34.59 11.32 -7.11
C GLU A 48 34.45 12.61 -6.25
N LYS A 49 33.33 13.32 -6.41
CA LYS A 49 33.10 14.64 -5.79
C LYS A 49 32.56 14.55 -4.36
N VAL A 50 32.00 13.41 -3.94
CA VAL A 50 31.34 13.29 -2.64
C VAL A 50 32.20 12.58 -1.62
N ASP A 51 32.11 13.00 -0.35
CA ASP A 51 32.76 12.35 0.79
C ASP A 51 31.86 11.32 1.46
N TYR A 52 30.53 11.48 1.32
CA TYR A 52 29.52 10.62 1.91
C TYR A 52 28.42 10.28 0.93
N ILE A 53 27.90 9.06 1.02
CA ILE A 53 26.68 8.62 0.37
C ILE A 53 25.64 8.42 1.45
N ILE A 54 24.46 9.04 1.30
CA ILE A 54 23.35 8.88 2.23
C ILE A 54 22.19 8.22 1.49
N LEU A 55 21.77 7.07 2.00
CA LEU A 55 20.55 6.40 1.59
C LEU A 55 19.47 6.74 2.61
N SER A 56 18.54 7.60 2.23
CA SER A 56 17.49 8.09 3.13
C SER A 56 16.37 7.09 3.37
N SER A 57 16.26 6.07 2.52
CA SER A 57 15.28 4.99 2.64
C SER A 57 15.70 3.77 1.82
N ASN A 58 15.00 2.66 2.01
CA ASN A 58 15.18 1.43 1.23
C ASN A 58 14.51 1.45 -0.14
N ARG A 59 13.77 2.49 -0.49
CA ARG A 59 12.92 2.53 -1.69
C ARG A 59 13.66 2.16 -2.97
N LEU A 60 14.86 2.67 -3.20
CA LEU A 60 15.60 2.39 -4.43
C LEU A 60 16.35 1.06 -4.36
N TYR A 61 17.08 0.79 -3.29
CA TYR A 61 17.91 -0.41 -3.22
C TYR A 61 17.11 -1.71 -2.97
N ASP A 62 15.84 -1.63 -2.52
CA ASP A 62 14.95 -2.79 -2.40
C ASP A 62 14.02 -2.97 -3.63
N SER A 63 13.70 -1.90 -4.37
CA SER A 63 12.84 -1.97 -5.55
C SER A 63 13.60 -2.21 -6.86
N ILE A 64 14.72 -1.51 -7.07
CA ILE A 64 15.51 -1.61 -8.30
C ILE A 64 16.02 -3.03 -8.60
N PRO A 65 16.49 -3.83 -7.61
CA PRO A 65 16.95 -5.19 -7.87
C PRO A 65 15.88 -6.14 -8.44
N ARG A 66 14.61 -5.79 -8.33
CA ARG A 66 13.50 -6.55 -8.94
C ARG A 66 13.44 -6.40 -10.46
N LEU A 67 14.21 -5.46 -11.04
CA LEU A 67 14.22 -5.15 -12.46
C LEU A 67 15.63 -5.30 -13.09
N PRO A 68 16.24 -6.51 -13.04
CA PRO A 68 17.64 -6.71 -13.41
C PRO A 68 17.93 -6.43 -14.90
N LEU A 69 16.92 -6.57 -15.77
CA LEU A 69 17.07 -6.27 -17.18
C LEU A 69 17.02 -4.76 -17.48
N ARG A 70 16.44 -3.97 -16.58
CA ARG A 70 16.31 -2.52 -16.73
C ARG A 70 17.44 -1.76 -16.04
N TYR A 71 17.93 -2.25 -14.91
CA TYR A 71 18.86 -1.55 -14.04
C TYR A 71 20.13 -2.34 -13.72
N PRO A 72 20.82 -2.96 -14.71
CA PRO A 72 22.01 -3.76 -14.43
C PRO A 72 23.15 -2.95 -13.81
N LEU A 73 23.34 -1.69 -14.24
CA LEU A 73 24.31 -0.77 -13.69
C LEU A 73 23.96 -0.38 -12.24
N THR A 74 22.72 0.04 -12.02
CA THR A 74 22.30 0.54 -10.71
C THR A 74 22.25 -0.57 -9.67
N ILE A 75 21.88 -1.79 -10.04
CA ILE A 75 21.94 -2.96 -9.15
C ILE A 75 23.38 -3.21 -8.74
N ARG A 76 24.31 -3.23 -9.71
CA ARG A 76 25.73 -3.43 -9.43
C ARG A 76 26.32 -2.33 -8.54
N TYR A 77 25.88 -1.10 -8.72
CA TYR A 77 26.24 0.00 -7.83
C TYR A 77 25.83 -0.27 -6.37
N TYR A 78 24.60 -0.72 -6.13
CA TYR A 78 24.18 -1.06 -4.78
C TYR A 78 24.92 -2.28 -4.22
N ASP A 79 25.12 -3.32 -5.02
CA ASP A 79 25.90 -4.49 -4.63
C ASP A 79 27.32 -4.09 -4.19
N MET A 80 28.01 -3.27 -4.99
CA MET A 80 29.36 -2.78 -4.68
C MET A 80 29.38 -1.84 -3.47
N LEU A 81 28.33 -1.05 -3.26
CA LEU A 81 28.21 -0.19 -2.09
C LEU A 81 28.05 -1.01 -0.80
N PHE A 82 27.16 -1.99 -0.82
CA PHE A 82 26.87 -2.81 0.37
C PHE A 82 27.96 -3.80 0.71
N ASN A 83 28.70 -4.31 -0.27
CA ASN A 83 29.81 -5.22 -0.03
C ASN A 83 31.19 -4.49 0.21
N GLY A 84 31.20 -3.14 0.06
CA GLY A 84 32.38 -2.31 0.30
C GLY A 84 33.34 -2.17 -0.91
N GLU A 85 33.05 -2.84 -2.03
CA GLU A 85 33.90 -2.76 -3.25
C GLU A 85 33.85 -1.40 -3.94
N LEU A 86 32.82 -0.61 -3.65
CA LEU A 86 32.69 0.76 -4.16
C LEU A 86 33.73 1.74 -3.57
N GLY A 87 34.47 1.32 -2.55
CA GLY A 87 35.41 2.19 -1.82
C GLY A 87 34.70 3.12 -0.80
N PHE A 88 33.52 2.78 -0.37
CA PHE A 88 32.77 3.43 0.70
C PHE A 88 32.47 2.42 1.81
N GLN A 89 32.51 2.88 3.06
CA GLN A 89 32.20 2.05 4.24
C GLN A 89 31.02 2.62 5.01
N LEU A 90 30.20 1.76 5.59
CA LEU A 90 29.09 2.18 6.44
C LEU A 90 29.64 2.89 7.69
N ALA A 91 29.36 4.18 7.81
CA ALA A 91 29.78 5.03 8.92
C ALA A 91 28.70 5.17 9.99
N ALA A 92 27.43 5.19 9.59
CA ALA A 92 26.28 5.29 10.51
C ALA A 92 25.04 4.67 9.93
N GLU A 93 24.19 4.15 10.85
CA GLU A 93 22.89 3.60 10.55
C GLU A 93 21.87 4.15 11.55
N PHE A 94 20.71 4.60 11.04
CA PHE A 94 19.61 5.09 11.86
C PHE A 94 18.34 4.32 11.53
N THR A 95 17.67 3.83 12.58
CA THR A 95 16.41 3.08 12.48
C THR A 95 15.42 3.61 13.51
N SER A 96 14.14 3.56 13.19
CA SER A 96 13.06 3.94 14.10
C SER A 96 11.98 2.85 14.11
N TYR A 97 12.39 1.61 14.42
CA TYR A 97 11.47 0.47 14.41
C TYR A 97 10.29 0.65 15.35
N PRO A 98 9.09 0.19 14.95
CA PRO A 98 7.91 0.23 15.81
C PRO A 98 8.14 -0.57 17.10
N ARG A 99 7.46 -0.13 18.16
CA ARG A 99 7.54 -0.78 19.49
C ARG A 99 6.16 -1.15 19.97
N LEU A 100 6.03 -2.39 20.42
CA LEU A 100 4.81 -2.91 21.03
C LEU A 100 5.12 -3.38 22.44
N PHE A 101 4.47 -2.80 23.44
CA PHE A 101 4.70 -3.11 24.86
C PHE A 101 6.18 -3.06 25.30
N GLY A 102 6.95 -2.13 24.71
CA GLY A 102 8.38 -1.98 24.99
C GLY A 102 9.31 -2.92 24.18
N ILE A 103 8.76 -3.85 23.44
CA ILE A 103 9.49 -4.73 22.51
C ILE A 103 9.61 -4.02 21.16
N GLN A 104 10.84 -3.93 20.66
CA GLN A 104 11.12 -3.41 19.33
C GLN A 104 10.87 -4.51 18.29
N LEU A 105 10.16 -4.17 17.22
CA LEU A 105 9.80 -5.08 16.13
C LEU A 105 10.56 -4.67 14.87
N PRO A 106 11.72 -5.29 14.56
CA PRO A 106 12.42 -5.02 13.32
C PRO A 106 11.59 -5.50 12.13
N ASP A 107 11.29 -4.58 11.21
CA ASP A 107 10.44 -4.83 10.05
C ASP A 107 11.15 -4.59 8.71
N GLN A 108 12.47 -4.65 8.71
CA GLN A 108 13.28 -4.50 7.49
C GLN A 108 13.01 -5.56 6.42
N ALA A 109 12.41 -6.71 6.80
CA ALA A 109 11.98 -7.74 5.87
C ALA A 109 10.60 -7.45 5.23
N ALA A 110 9.90 -6.42 5.71
CA ALA A 110 8.66 -5.97 5.10
C ALA A 110 8.94 -5.34 3.73
N GLU A 111 7.90 -5.29 2.91
CA GLU A 111 7.98 -4.62 1.62
C GLU A 111 8.32 -3.13 1.80
N GLU A 112 9.11 -2.57 0.90
CA GLU A 112 9.69 -1.23 1.03
C GLU A 112 8.64 -0.13 1.22
N ALA A 113 7.48 -0.27 0.60
CA ALA A 113 6.39 0.69 0.71
C ALA A 113 5.79 0.77 2.13
N PHE A 114 6.02 -0.24 2.97
CA PHE A 114 5.53 -0.26 4.35
C PHE A 114 6.31 0.69 5.27
N SER A 115 7.62 0.75 5.11
CA SER A 115 8.50 1.51 6.02
C SER A 115 8.97 2.86 5.46
N VAL A 116 9.01 3.02 4.12
CA VAL A 116 9.68 4.14 3.43
C VAL A 116 9.21 5.53 3.84
N TYR A 117 7.94 5.71 4.17
CA TYR A 117 7.37 7.00 4.55
C TYR A 117 7.20 7.21 6.05
N ASP A 118 7.22 6.14 6.84
CA ASP A 118 6.92 6.22 8.27
C ASP A 118 8.19 6.11 9.13
N HIS A 119 9.03 5.12 8.85
CA HIS A 119 10.24 4.84 9.65
C HIS A 119 11.37 4.24 8.80
N PRO A 120 11.82 4.96 7.76
CA PRO A 120 12.84 4.45 6.85
C PRO A 120 14.17 4.19 7.58
N ARG A 121 14.86 3.16 7.11
CA ARG A 121 16.25 2.91 7.50
C ARG A 121 17.17 3.86 6.74
N VAL A 122 17.90 4.70 7.47
CA VAL A 122 18.86 5.65 6.90
C VAL A 122 20.27 5.10 7.07
N LEU A 123 21.01 5.01 5.96
CA LEU A 123 22.39 4.54 5.92
C LEU A 123 23.31 5.65 5.44
N ILE A 124 24.43 5.85 6.14
CA ILE A 124 25.45 6.82 5.77
C ILE A 124 26.75 6.06 5.52
N PHE A 125 27.25 6.13 4.29
CA PHE A 125 28.53 5.57 3.90
C PHE A 125 29.55 6.70 3.75
N GLN A 126 30.76 6.47 4.22
CA GLN A 126 31.88 7.38 4.11
C GLN A 126 32.90 6.87 3.09
N LYS A 127 33.38 7.75 2.22
CA LYS A 127 34.47 7.45 1.27
C LYS A 127 35.72 7.05 2.03
N THR A 128 36.40 6.04 1.56
CA THR A 128 37.66 5.54 2.11
C THR A 128 38.82 5.87 1.18
N ASN A 129 40.03 5.71 1.67
CA ASN A 129 41.27 5.88 0.85
C ASN A 129 41.43 4.78 -0.24
N SER A 130 40.59 3.75 -0.19
CA SER A 130 40.58 2.69 -1.23
C SER A 130 39.65 2.98 -2.40
N PHE A 131 38.99 4.12 -2.43
CA PHE A 131 38.18 4.53 -3.57
C PHE A 131 39.06 4.76 -4.80
N ASP A 132 38.84 4.00 -5.84
CA ASP A 132 39.51 4.13 -7.13
C ASP A 132 38.46 4.31 -8.23
N PRO A 133 38.34 5.51 -8.83
CA PRO A 133 37.31 5.79 -9.83
C PRO A 133 37.44 4.95 -11.08
N GLU A 134 38.68 4.61 -11.48
CA GLU A 134 38.90 3.81 -12.69
C GLU A 134 38.48 2.37 -12.47
N PHE A 135 38.83 1.80 -11.33
CA PHE A 135 38.35 0.46 -10.94
C PHE A 135 36.80 0.43 -10.83
N VAL A 136 36.19 1.44 -10.18
CA VAL A 136 34.74 1.54 -10.03
C VAL A 136 34.06 1.65 -11.39
N TYR A 137 34.59 2.50 -12.29
CA TYR A 137 34.07 2.66 -13.65
C TYR A 137 34.08 1.33 -14.43
N GLN A 138 35.22 0.65 -14.43
CA GLN A 138 35.37 -0.63 -15.12
C GLN A 138 34.40 -1.69 -14.54
N LYS A 139 34.36 -1.82 -13.22
CA LYS A 139 33.49 -2.82 -12.54
C LYS A 139 32.03 -2.56 -12.75
N LEU A 140 31.58 -1.32 -12.69
CA LEU A 140 30.19 -0.96 -12.91
C LEU A 140 29.74 -1.21 -14.35
N GLY A 141 30.61 -0.93 -15.33
CA GLY A 141 30.31 -1.06 -16.76
C GLY A 141 30.55 -2.45 -17.37
N ASP A 142 31.30 -3.31 -16.69
CA ASP A 142 31.78 -4.58 -17.25
C ASP A 142 30.62 -5.51 -17.67
N GLY A 143 30.65 -5.97 -18.92
CA GLY A 143 29.71 -6.93 -19.45
C GLY A 143 28.26 -6.44 -19.61
N ILE A 144 27.97 -5.16 -19.41
CA ILE A 144 26.61 -4.63 -19.63
C ILE A 144 26.30 -4.52 -21.11
N ASN A 145 25.24 -5.19 -21.55
CA ASN A 145 24.71 -5.02 -22.89
C ASN A 145 23.83 -3.77 -22.99
N TRP A 146 24.44 -2.61 -23.19
CA TRP A 146 23.75 -1.32 -23.22
C TRP A 146 22.62 -1.22 -24.25
N SER A 147 22.72 -1.93 -25.36
CA SER A 147 21.66 -1.94 -26.40
C SER A 147 20.41 -2.71 -25.97
N GLY A 148 20.53 -3.58 -24.97
CA GLY A 148 19.43 -4.39 -24.42
C GLY A 148 18.73 -3.79 -23.22
N VAL A 149 19.41 -2.88 -22.51
CA VAL A 149 18.93 -2.34 -21.21
C VAL A 149 17.55 -1.63 -21.29
N MET A 150 17.24 -0.99 -22.40
CA MET A 150 16.04 -0.17 -22.53
C MET A 150 14.92 -0.82 -23.38
N ARG A 151 15.13 -2.01 -23.91
CA ARG A 151 14.24 -2.65 -24.88
C ARG A 151 13.57 -3.91 -24.32
N LEU A 152 13.11 -3.84 -23.08
CA LEU A 152 12.34 -4.94 -22.51
C LEU A 152 11.01 -5.06 -23.23
N THR A 153 10.84 -6.14 -23.96
CA THR A 153 9.53 -6.55 -24.45
C THR A 153 8.78 -7.26 -23.31
N PRO A 154 7.43 -7.30 -23.33
CA PRO A 154 6.65 -8.08 -22.35
C PRO A 154 7.11 -9.54 -22.24
N LYS A 155 7.61 -10.14 -23.34
CA LYS A 155 8.18 -11.51 -23.32
C LYS A 155 9.46 -11.61 -22.50
N GLN A 156 10.31 -10.60 -22.52
CA GLN A 156 11.55 -10.57 -21.73
C GLN A 156 11.27 -10.28 -20.24
N GLY A 157 10.17 -9.57 -19.93
CA GLY A 157 9.72 -9.37 -18.58
C GLY A 157 9.28 -10.65 -17.88
N THR A 158 8.87 -11.69 -18.65
CA THR A 158 8.52 -12.99 -18.08
C THR A 158 9.72 -13.80 -17.58
N ASP A 159 10.92 -13.48 -18.06
CA ASP A 159 12.15 -14.18 -17.69
C ASP A 159 12.84 -13.53 -16.47
N ALA A 160 12.27 -12.49 -15.90
CA ALA A 160 12.81 -11.81 -14.72
C ALA A 160 12.75 -12.74 -13.50
N PRO A 161 13.89 -13.02 -12.85
CA PRO A 161 13.89 -13.85 -11.64
C PRO A 161 13.18 -13.12 -10.50
N ASN A 162 12.44 -13.86 -9.69
CA ASN A 162 11.73 -13.35 -8.50
C ASN A 162 10.72 -12.22 -8.77
N GLY A 163 10.08 -12.22 -9.95
CA GLY A 163 9.03 -11.28 -10.28
C GLY A 163 7.77 -11.48 -9.42
N LEU A 164 6.89 -10.49 -9.47
CA LEU A 164 5.52 -10.57 -8.94
C LEU A 164 4.63 -11.49 -9.79
N GLN A 165 5.23 -12.32 -10.63
CA GLN A 165 4.51 -13.20 -11.54
C GLN A 165 3.93 -14.40 -10.80
N LEU A 166 2.72 -14.75 -11.19
CA LEU A 166 2.06 -15.96 -10.71
C LEU A 166 2.74 -17.20 -11.31
N THR A 167 2.97 -18.21 -10.49
CA THR A 167 3.34 -19.53 -10.99
C THR A 167 2.20 -20.13 -11.82
N PRO A 168 2.45 -21.11 -12.71
CA PRO A 168 1.39 -21.77 -13.46
C PRO A 168 0.29 -22.37 -12.58
N GLU A 169 0.65 -22.92 -11.43
CA GLU A 169 -0.29 -23.46 -10.44
C GLU A 169 -1.17 -22.38 -9.83
N GLU A 170 -0.59 -21.22 -9.50
CA GLU A 170 -1.32 -20.07 -8.98
C GLU A 170 -2.23 -19.48 -10.05
N GLN A 171 -1.80 -19.38 -11.31
CA GLN A 171 -2.64 -18.94 -12.42
C GLN A 171 -3.86 -19.86 -12.60
N ALA A 172 -3.66 -21.18 -12.57
CA ALA A 172 -4.76 -22.13 -12.65
C ALA A 172 -5.74 -22.01 -11.47
N LEU A 173 -5.21 -21.83 -10.25
CA LEU A 173 -6.02 -21.59 -9.06
C LEU A 173 -6.88 -20.33 -9.20
N TYR A 174 -6.29 -19.22 -9.66
CA TYR A 174 -7.00 -17.97 -9.87
C TYR A 174 -8.06 -18.07 -10.95
N GLN A 175 -7.76 -18.72 -12.07
CA GLN A 175 -8.74 -18.93 -13.13
C GLN A 175 -9.94 -19.75 -12.66
N GLN A 176 -9.71 -20.81 -11.92
CA GLN A 176 -10.78 -21.65 -11.38
C GLN A 176 -11.60 -20.95 -10.31
N ALA A 177 -10.97 -20.25 -9.39
CA ALA A 177 -11.61 -19.66 -8.23
C ALA A 177 -12.20 -18.27 -8.50
N SER A 178 -11.72 -17.52 -9.50
CA SER A 178 -12.26 -16.20 -9.87
C SER A 178 -13.73 -16.27 -10.31
N LEU A 179 -14.13 -17.34 -11.00
CA LEU A 179 -15.52 -17.59 -11.36
C LEU A 179 -16.43 -17.79 -10.14
N GLN A 180 -15.91 -18.39 -9.06
CA GLN A 180 -16.64 -18.58 -7.81
C GLN A 180 -16.69 -17.31 -6.98
N SER A 181 -15.61 -16.56 -6.94
CA SER A 181 -15.49 -15.33 -6.14
C SER A 181 -16.52 -14.28 -6.55
N SER A 182 -16.77 -14.10 -7.84
CA SER A 182 -17.69 -13.09 -8.36
C SER A 182 -19.13 -13.56 -8.61
N GLN A 183 -19.49 -14.80 -8.26
CA GLN A 183 -20.82 -15.39 -8.59
C GLN A 183 -22.01 -14.54 -8.18
N GLY A 184 -21.94 -13.87 -7.03
CA GLY A 184 -23.03 -13.02 -6.51
C GLY A 184 -23.06 -11.61 -7.08
N VAL A 185 -21.99 -11.20 -7.78
CA VAL A 185 -21.79 -9.82 -8.25
C VAL A 185 -22.22 -9.74 -9.71
N ASN A 186 -23.39 -9.16 -9.97
CA ASN A 186 -23.91 -9.05 -11.33
C ASN A 186 -24.93 -7.91 -11.44
N ARG A 187 -25.20 -7.45 -12.69
CA ARG A 187 -26.14 -6.37 -12.96
C ARG A 187 -27.59 -6.67 -12.59
N LEU A 188 -27.97 -7.93 -12.46
CA LEU A 188 -29.33 -8.35 -12.13
C LEU A 188 -29.54 -8.51 -10.62
N SER A 189 -28.48 -8.38 -9.82
CA SER A 189 -28.58 -8.45 -8.36
C SER A 189 -29.49 -7.36 -7.81
N TRP A 190 -30.07 -7.60 -6.65
CA TRP A 190 -30.87 -6.61 -5.96
C TRP A 190 -30.05 -5.35 -5.64
N GLY A 191 -28.77 -5.53 -5.24
CA GLY A 191 -27.87 -4.43 -4.95
C GLY A 191 -27.59 -3.54 -6.17
N SER A 192 -27.40 -4.13 -7.35
CA SER A 192 -27.22 -3.36 -8.60
C SER A 192 -28.47 -2.61 -9.04
N ARG A 193 -29.66 -3.16 -8.74
CA ARG A 193 -30.93 -2.47 -9.05
C ARG A 193 -31.26 -1.32 -8.10
N HIS A 194 -30.80 -1.43 -6.83
CA HIS A 194 -31.09 -0.45 -5.78
C HIS A 194 -29.80 -0.05 -5.02
N PRO A 195 -28.79 0.53 -5.71
CA PRO A 195 -27.45 0.68 -5.16
C PRO A 195 -27.42 1.52 -3.88
N LEU A 196 -28.13 2.65 -3.83
CA LEU A 196 -28.16 3.52 -2.65
C LEU A 196 -28.78 2.81 -1.44
N LEU A 197 -29.87 2.09 -1.66
CA LEU A 197 -30.56 1.36 -0.59
C LEU A 197 -29.71 0.17 -0.12
N ALA A 198 -29.05 -0.54 -1.02
CA ALA A 198 -28.17 -1.65 -0.69
C ALA A 198 -26.99 -1.19 0.18
N TRP A 199 -26.35 -0.09 -0.17
CA TRP A 199 -25.26 0.47 0.62
C TRP A 199 -25.75 1.00 1.97
N PHE A 200 -26.90 1.69 1.98
CA PHE A 200 -27.53 2.11 3.24
C PHE A 200 -27.75 0.93 4.18
N LEU A 201 -28.40 -0.13 3.70
CA LEU A 201 -28.74 -1.27 4.55
C LEU A 201 -27.52 -2.04 5.04
N VAL A 202 -26.52 -2.28 4.17
CA VAL A 202 -25.32 -3.03 4.57
C VAL A 202 -24.46 -2.22 5.56
N LEU A 203 -24.30 -0.91 5.36
CA LEU A 203 -23.57 -0.07 6.29
C LEU A 203 -24.27 0.05 7.63
N GLN A 204 -25.61 0.17 7.66
CA GLN A 204 -26.36 0.20 8.91
C GLN A 204 -26.32 -1.15 9.63
N LEU A 205 -26.43 -2.25 8.90
CA LEU A 205 -26.28 -3.59 9.49
C LEU A 205 -24.91 -3.76 10.15
N ILE A 206 -23.83 -3.44 9.42
CA ILE A 206 -22.46 -3.53 9.94
C ILE A 206 -22.28 -2.62 11.17
N ALA A 207 -22.79 -1.37 11.11
CA ALA A 207 -22.73 -0.44 12.22
C ALA A 207 -23.47 -0.97 13.47
N LEU A 208 -24.68 -1.49 13.30
CA LEU A 208 -25.46 -2.07 14.39
C LEU A 208 -24.77 -3.29 15.02
N LEU A 209 -24.16 -4.14 14.18
CA LEU A 209 -23.40 -5.29 14.67
C LEU A 209 -22.11 -4.87 15.38
N ALA A 210 -21.44 -3.81 14.94
CA ALA A 210 -20.22 -3.31 15.59
C ALA A 210 -20.50 -2.45 16.84
N LEU A 211 -21.68 -1.84 16.95
CA LEU A 211 -22.02 -0.86 18.01
C LEU A 211 -21.76 -1.36 19.44
N PRO A 212 -22.15 -2.56 19.86
CA PRO A 212 -21.89 -3.01 21.22
C PRO A 212 -20.41 -3.08 21.56
N LEU A 213 -19.58 -3.47 20.57
CA LEU A 213 -18.13 -3.52 20.71
C LEU A 213 -17.56 -2.10 20.80
N THR A 214 -17.92 -1.20 19.87
CA THR A 214 -17.44 0.20 19.89
C THR A 214 -17.87 0.93 21.13
N ALA A 215 -19.14 0.78 21.56
CA ALA A 215 -19.65 1.38 22.79
C ALA A 215 -18.95 0.87 24.07
N SER A 216 -18.43 -0.34 24.03
CA SER A 216 -17.62 -0.88 25.12
C SER A 216 -16.17 -0.39 25.08
N LEU A 217 -15.62 -0.19 23.89
CA LEU A 217 -14.24 0.26 23.66
C LEU A 217 -14.10 1.76 23.94
N PHE A 218 -15.06 2.56 23.46
CA PHE A 218 -15.03 4.02 23.54
C PHE A 218 -15.95 4.60 24.63
N ARG A 219 -16.01 3.97 25.80
CA ARG A 219 -16.88 4.38 26.91
C ARG A 219 -16.71 5.84 27.35
N ASN A 220 -15.55 6.41 27.12
CA ASN A 220 -15.20 7.76 27.54
C ASN A 220 -15.62 8.85 26.52
N LEU A 221 -16.08 8.46 25.33
CA LEU A 221 -16.64 9.40 24.37
C LEU A 221 -18.12 9.67 24.66
N ALA A 222 -18.60 10.87 24.32
CA ALA A 222 -19.98 11.27 24.54
C ALA A 222 -20.98 10.40 23.75
N ASP A 223 -20.58 10.01 22.53
CA ASP A 223 -21.32 9.13 21.63
C ASP A 223 -20.95 7.64 21.80
N ARG A 224 -20.04 7.33 22.72
CA ARG A 224 -19.44 5.99 22.91
C ARG A 224 -18.95 5.35 21.60
N GLY A 225 -18.49 6.16 20.66
CA GLY A 225 -17.98 5.68 19.37
C GLY A 225 -19.10 5.24 18.42
N TYR A 226 -20.31 5.76 18.55
CA TYR A 226 -21.41 5.46 17.65
C TYR A 226 -21.05 5.75 16.20
N LEU A 227 -20.50 6.93 15.91
CA LEU A 227 -20.09 7.30 14.56
C LEU A 227 -19.00 6.37 14.03
N PHE A 228 -18.07 5.96 14.89
CA PHE A 228 -17.00 5.02 14.52
C PHE A 228 -17.49 3.60 14.24
N SER A 229 -18.70 3.22 14.69
CA SER A 229 -19.21 1.85 14.50
C SER A 229 -19.30 1.46 13.03
N LYS A 230 -19.60 2.40 12.12
CA LYS A 230 -19.63 2.17 10.68
C LYS A 230 -18.23 1.86 10.14
N ALA A 231 -17.28 2.73 10.39
CA ALA A 231 -15.90 2.59 9.89
C ALA A 231 -15.19 1.38 10.49
N LEU A 232 -15.26 1.22 11.81
CA LEU A 232 -14.67 0.06 12.50
C LEU A 232 -15.32 -1.25 12.10
N GLY A 233 -16.63 -1.27 11.92
CA GLY A 233 -17.34 -2.46 11.47
C GLY A 233 -16.90 -2.89 10.08
N VAL A 234 -16.81 -1.98 9.13
CA VAL A 234 -16.30 -2.26 7.77
C VAL A 234 -14.85 -2.71 7.83
N LEU A 235 -14.01 -2.02 8.63
CA LEU A 235 -12.61 -2.37 8.81
C LEU A 235 -12.44 -3.79 9.38
N MET A 236 -13.20 -4.14 10.42
CA MET A 236 -13.13 -5.47 11.04
C MET A 236 -13.56 -6.56 10.07
N VAL A 237 -14.68 -6.38 9.36
CA VAL A 237 -15.17 -7.35 8.39
C VAL A 237 -14.17 -7.52 7.26
N GLY A 238 -13.69 -6.43 6.66
CA GLY A 238 -12.72 -6.46 5.58
C GLY A 238 -11.37 -7.03 6.02
N TRP A 239 -10.88 -6.67 7.21
CA TRP A 239 -9.60 -7.18 7.72
C TRP A 239 -9.64 -8.69 8.01
N VAL A 240 -10.70 -9.18 8.66
CA VAL A 240 -10.84 -10.63 8.94
C VAL A 240 -10.97 -11.39 7.62
N ALA A 241 -11.77 -10.90 6.69
CA ALA A 241 -11.93 -11.51 5.38
C ALA A 241 -10.63 -11.54 4.58
N TRP A 242 -9.90 -10.43 4.58
CA TRP A 242 -8.58 -10.34 3.97
C TRP A 242 -7.58 -11.33 4.59
N LEU A 243 -7.53 -11.41 5.92
CA LEU A 243 -6.64 -12.31 6.64
C LEU A 243 -6.95 -13.78 6.32
N VAL A 244 -8.23 -14.18 6.37
CA VAL A 244 -8.67 -15.55 6.05
C VAL A 244 -8.30 -15.94 4.62
N ALA A 245 -8.50 -15.02 3.66
CA ALA A 245 -8.16 -15.27 2.26
C ALA A 245 -6.64 -15.23 2.01
N SER A 246 -5.89 -14.35 2.71
CA SER A 246 -4.41 -14.31 2.63
C SER A 246 -3.78 -15.58 3.17
N LEU A 247 -4.33 -16.16 4.24
CA LEU A 247 -3.89 -17.43 4.80
C LEU A 247 -4.42 -18.65 4.00
N ARG A 248 -5.15 -18.41 2.91
CA ARG A 248 -5.76 -19.44 2.05
C ARG A 248 -6.70 -20.41 2.79
N LEU A 249 -7.29 -19.99 3.91
CA LEU A 249 -8.22 -20.79 4.70
C LEU A 249 -9.59 -20.90 4.02
N ALA A 250 -10.04 -19.82 3.37
CA ALA A 250 -11.25 -19.79 2.56
C ALA A 250 -11.14 -18.70 1.47
N PRO A 251 -11.77 -18.89 0.30
CA PRO A 251 -11.73 -17.87 -0.76
C PRO A 251 -12.56 -16.64 -0.38
N PHE A 252 -12.12 -15.45 -0.87
CA PHE A 252 -12.80 -14.18 -0.68
C PHE A 252 -14.10 -14.15 -1.49
N THR A 253 -15.20 -14.46 -0.84
CA THR A 253 -16.54 -14.62 -1.43
C THR A 253 -17.61 -13.99 -0.56
N GLY A 254 -18.79 -13.73 -1.13
CA GLY A 254 -19.94 -13.26 -0.36
C GLY A 254 -20.33 -14.20 0.80
N TRP A 255 -20.18 -15.50 0.63
CA TRP A 255 -20.46 -16.47 1.71
C TRP A 255 -19.47 -16.39 2.85
N MET A 256 -18.19 -16.25 2.55
CA MET A 256 -17.16 -16.06 3.58
C MET A 256 -17.40 -14.77 4.36
N LEU A 257 -17.73 -13.67 3.65
CA LEU A 257 -18.07 -12.40 4.28
C LEU A 257 -19.35 -12.49 5.13
N ALA A 258 -20.36 -13.24 4.69
CA ALA A 258 -21.56 -13.50 5.50
C ALA A 258 -21.21 -14.28 6.78
N LEU A 259 -20.28 -15.23 6.71
CA LEU A 259 -19.77 -15.94 7.89
C LEU A 259 -19.03 -14.99 8.84
N VAL A 260 -18.17 -14.11 8.32
CA VAL A 260 -17.46 -13.09 9.11
C VAL A 260 -18.46 -12.15 9.81
N LEU A 261 -19.51 -11.72 9.10
CA LEU A 261 -20.59 -10.93 9.70
C LEU A 261 -21.32 -11.71 10.80
N ALA A 262 -21.59 -12.99 10.61
CA ALA A 262 -22.20 -13.83 11.62
C ALA A 262 -21.33 -13.97 12.87
N LEU A 263 -20.01 -14.12 12.70
CA LEU A 263 -19.07 -14.13 13.83
C LEU A 263 -19.03 -12.79 14.56
N LEU A 264 -19.05 -11.68 13.83
CA LEU A 264 -19.17 -10.34 14.43
C LEU A 264 -20.50 -10.22 15.20
N ALA A 265 -21.60 -10.68 14.62
CA ALA A 265 -22.90 -10.66 15.26
C ALA A 265 -22.93 -11.47 16.56
N LEU A 266 -22.32 -12.66 16.57
CA LEU A 266 -22.25 -13.51 17.77
C LEU A 266 -21.41 -12.86 18.87
N GLY A 267 -20.20 -12.38 18.53
CA GLY A 267 -19.30 -11.73 19.50
C GLY A 267 -19.89 -10.44 20.06
N SER A 268 -20.37 -9.57 19.17
CA SER A 268 -20.96 -8.30 19.54
C SER A 268 -22.31 -8.46 20.24
N GLY A 269 -23.10 -9.45 19.82
CA GLY A 269 -24.36 -9.84 20.45
C GLY A 269 -24.18 -10.32 21.88
N TRP A 270 -23.10 -11.09 22.13
CA TRP A 270 -22.75 -11.50 23.49
C TRP A 270 -22.40 -10.30 24.39
N ILE A 271 -21.62 -9.33 23.86
CA ILE A 271 -21.30 -8.08 24.55
C ILE A 271 -22.58 -7.28 24.81
N ALA A 272 -23.46 -7.18 23.81
CA ALA A 272 -24.75 -6.49 23.94
C ALA A 272 -25.64 -7.12 25.01
N TRP A 273 -25.73 -8.44 25.03
CA TRP A 273 -26.51 -9.17 26.04
C TRP A 273 -25.98 -8.94 27.46
N LYS A 274 -24.65 -8.99 27.63
CA LYS A 274 -23.99 -8.74 28.93
C LYS A 274 -24.17 -7.30 29.42
N ASN A 275 -24.13 -6.31 28.51
CA ASN A 275 -24.19 -4.88 28.84
C ASN A 275 -25.52 -4.22 28.45
N ARG A 276 -26.59 -5.01 28.24
CA ARG A 276 -27.86 -4.54 27.66
C ARG A 276 -28.48 -3.34 28.38
N ALA A 277 -28.44 -3.33 29.70
CA ALA A 277 -29.03 -2.24 30.50
C ALA A 277 -28.25 -0.92 30.29
N ASP A 278 -26.93 -0.99 30.30
CA ASP A 278 -26.07 0.15 30.09
C ASP A 278 -26.17 0.71 28.66
N LEU A 279 -26.18 -0.18 27.65
CA LEU A 279 -26.36 0.22 26.24
C LEU A 279 -27.73 0.85 26.01
N TRP A 280 -28.77 0.29 26.60
CA TRP A 280 -30.13 0.84 26.47
C TRP A 280 -30.25 2.20 27.15
N ALA A 281 -29.69 2.35 28.35
CA ALA A 281 -29.66 3.61 29.07
C ALA A 281 -28.90 4.68 28.27
N PHE A 282 -27.73 4.31 27.70
CA PHE A 282 -26.94 5.18 26.81
C PHE A 282 -27.78 5.67 25.62
N LEU A 283 -28.36 4.74 24.84
CA LEU A 283 -29.16 5.09 23.66
C LEU A 283 -30.36 5.98 24.02
N LYS A 284 -31.03 5.69 25.13
CA LYS A 284 -32.15 6.48 25.59
C LYS A 284 -31.75 7.90 26.06
N GLN A 285 -30.57 8.02 26.67
CA GLN A 285 -30.08 9.32 27.17
C GLN A 285 -29.49 10.16 26.01
N HIS A 286 -28.80 9.55 25.03
CA HIS A 286 -28.04 10.25 24.00
C HIS A 286 -28.67 10.15 22.60
N TRP A 287 -29.94 9.74 22.48
CA TRP A 287 -30.61 9.53 21.19
C TRP A 287 -30.53 10.73 20.23
N ARG A 288 -30.53 11.97 20.78
CA ARG A 288 -30.43 13.19 19.97
C ARG A 288 -29.06 13.34 19.35
N LEU A 289 -28.01 12.99 20.08
CA LEU A 289 -26.62 12.96 19.56
C LEU A 289 -26.50 11.90 18.48
N VAL A 290 -26.95 10.70 18.76
CA VAL A 290 -26.94 9.58 17.79
C VAL A 290 -27.71 9.95 16.51
N LEU A 291 -28.88 10.57 16.64
CA LEU A 291 -29.66 11.02 15.48
C LEU A 291 -28.92 12.12 14.70
N LEU A 292 -28.30 13.08 15.40
CA LEU A 292 -27.51 14.13 14.74
C LEU A 292 -26.35 13.53 13.94
N GLU A 293 -25.62 12.60 14.52
CA GLU A 293 -24.51 11.91 13.85
C GLU A 293 -24.96 11.11 12.62
N GLU A 294 -26.12 10.43 12.72
CA GLU A 294 -26.73 9.75 11.56
C GLU A 294 -27.09 10.72 10.45
N VAL A 295 -27.76 11.81 10.79
CA VAL A 295 -28.17 12.84 9.81
C VAL A 295 -26.94 13.45 9.15
N LEU A 296 -25.89 13.79 9.92
CA LEU A 296 -24.64 14.33 9.38
C LEU A 296 -23.94 13.33 8.47
N PHE A 297 -23.80 12.08 8.91
CA PHE A 297 -23.17 11.04 8.10
C PHE A 297 -23.85 10.89 6.74
N TRP A 298 -25.17 10.76 6.73
CA TRP A 298 -25.92 10.57 5.48
C TRP A 298 -26.01 11.83 4.65
N ALA A 299 -25.99 13.01 5.26
CA ALA A 299 -25.92 14.28 4.54
C ALA A 299 -24.58 14.42 3.79
N PHE A 300 -23.45 14.12 4.45
CA PHE A 300 -22.14 14.14 3.81
C PHE A 300 -21.99 13.04 2.76
N PHE A 301 -22.55 11.86 3.01
CA PHE A 301 -22.60 10.80 2.01
C PHE A 301 -23.39 11.24 0.78
N GLY A 302 -24.58 11.82 0.96
CA GLY A 302 -25.40 12.36 -0.11
C GLY A 302 -24.70 13.50 -0.87
N LEU A 303 -24.00 14.39 -0.15
CA LEU A 303 -23.20 15.46 -0.77
C LEU A 303 -22.07 14.88 -1.63
N SER A 304 -21.38 13.87 -1.16
CA SER A 304 -20.32 13.17 -1.93
C SER A 304 -20.88 12.52 -3.19
N LEU A 305 -22.05 11.88 -3.09
CA LEU A 305 -22.77 11.34 -4.25
C LEU A 305 -23.20 12.42 -5.23
N PHE A 306 -23.66 13.56 -4.73
CA PHE A 306 -24.04 14.70 -5.58
C PHE A 306 -22.84 15.21 -6.39
N PHE A 307 -21.69 15.42 -5.76
CA PHE A 307 -20.47 15.80 -6.45
C PHE A 307 -20.07 14.75 -7.48
N ARG A 308 -20.15 13.46 -7.11
CA ARG A 308 -19.82 12.39 -8.04
C ARG A 308 -20.78 12.30 -9.22
N TRP A 309 -22.06 12.49 -8.99
CA TRP A 309 -23.09 12.54 -10.05
C TRP A 309 -22.91 13.75 -10.97
N SER A 310 -22.54 14.90 -10.41
CA SER A 310 -22.27 16.13 -11.18
C SER A 310 -21.00 16.03 -12.03
N ASN A 311 -20.06 15.14 -11.69
CA ASN A 311 -18.82 14.90 -12.42
C ASN A 311 -18.56 13.39 -12.56
N PRO A 312 -19.28 12.69 -13.46
CA PRO A 312 -19.16 11.24 -13.61
C PRO A 312 -17.93 10.81 -14.42
N ASP A 313 -17.16 11.74 -15.01
CA ASP A 313 -16.04 11.44 -15.88
C ASP A 313 -14.95 10.63 -15.16
N LEU A 314 -14.65 9.47 -15.72
CA LEU A 314 -13.58 8.58 -15.25
C LEU A 314 -12.30 8.67 -16.09
N TRP A 315 -12.40 9.19 -17.32
CA TRP A 315 -11.37 9.03 -18.34
C TRP A 315 -10.73 10.34 -18.80
N HIS A 316 -10.98 11.43 -18.10
CA HIS A 316 -10.38 12.70 -18.48
C HIS A 316 -8.85 12.63 -18.40
N PRO A 317 -8.11 12.83 -19.52
CA PRO A 317 -6.67 12.56 -19.58
C PRO A 317 -5.83 13.44 -18.64
N TRP A 318 -6.33 14.62 -18.28
CA TRP A 318 -5.63 15.58 -17.42
C TRP A 318 -6.24 15.74 -16.03
N LEU A 319 -7.55 15.54 -15.90
CA LEU A 319 -8.31 15.76 -14.65
C LEU A 319 -8.92 14.47 -14.09
N GLY A 320 -8.84 13.36 -14.82
CA GLY A 320 -9.39 12.07 -14.40
C GLY A 320 -8.66 11.45 -13.21
N GLY A 321 -7.38 11.78 -13.03
CA GLY A 321 -6.54 11.22 -12.00
C GLY A 321 -6.42 9.71 -12.10
N GLU A 322 -6.38 9.03 -10.97
CA GLU A 322 -6.17 7.58 -10.85
C GLU A 322 -7.48 6.76 -10.99
N LYS A 323 -8.61 7.38 -11.28
CA LYS A 323 -9.91 6.70 -11.32
C LYS A 323 -9.98 5.44 -12.19
N PRO A 324 -9.36 5.37 -13.40
CA PRO A 324 -9.32 4.14 -14.18
C PRO A 324 -8.54 3.03 -13.49
N MET A 325 -7.44 3.36 -12.82
CA MET A 325 -6.62 2.43 -12.03
C MET A 325 -7.41 1.93 -10.81
N ASP A 326 -8.07 2.83 -10.08
CA ASP A 326 -8.89 2.48 -8.93
C ASP A 326 -10.01 1.50 -9.29
N LEU A 327 -10.69 1.74 -10.41
CA LEU A 327 -11.73 0.84 -10.91
C LEU A 327 -11.16 -0.52 -11.32
N ALA A 328 -10.01 -0.53 -11.98
CA ALA A 328 -9.33 -1.76 -12.39
C ALA A 328 -8.91 -2.58 -11.16
N TYR A 329 -8.31 -1.95 -10.15
CA TYR A 329 -7.93 -2.62 -8.90
C TYR A 329 -9.14 -3.13 -8.11
N LEU A 330 -10.18 -2.33 -7.96
CA LEU A 330 -11.41 -2.79 -7.33
C LEU A 330 -11.98 -4.02 -8.05
N THR A 331 -12.03 -3.98 -9.39
CA THR A 331 -12.52 -5.11 -10.20
C THR A 331 -11.65 -6.36 -10.01
N ALA A 332 -10.33 -6.21 -10.04
CA ALA A 332 -9.39 -7.30 -9.81
C ALA A 332 -9.59 -7.93 -8.42
N ILE A 333 -9.76 -7.12 -7.39
CA ILE A 333 -9.96 -7.59 -6.01
C ILE A 333 -11.31 -8.29 -5.84
N VAL A 334 -12.39 -7.78 -6.44
CA VAL A 334 -13.71 -8.46 -6.44
C VAL A 334 -13.61 -9.85 -7.08
N GLN A 335 -12.76 -10.02 -8.09
CA GLN A 335 -12.59 -11.31 -8.78
C GLN A 335 -11.53 -12.20 -8.12
N THR A 336 -10.74 -11.68 -7.20
CA THR A 336 -9.64 -12.41 -6.57
C THR A 336 -10.17 -13.34 -5.45
N PRO A 337 -9.87 -14.64 -5.52
CA PRO A 337 -10.27 -15.57 -4.44
C PRO A 337 -9.33 -15.51 -3.24
N TYR A 338 -8.05 -15.23 -3.43
CA TYR A 338 -7.02 -15.24 -2.40
C TYR A 338 -6.07 -14.04 -2.57
N PHE A 339 -5.52 -13.54 -1.47
CA PHE A 339 -4.59 -12.41 -1.50
C PHE A 339 -3.12 -12.86 -1.45
N PRO A 340 -2.20 -12.07 -2.02
CA PRO A 340 -2.43 -10.80 -2.74
C PRO A 340 -3.22 -10.98 -4.03
N ALA A 341 -3.92 -9.92 -4.46
CA ALA A 341 -4.70 -9.94 -5.68
C ALA A 341 -3.79 -9.90 -6.93
N TYR A 342 -4.25 -10.47 -8.04
CA TYR A 342 -3.54 -10.34 -9.31
C TYR A 342 -3.59 -8.90 -9.82
N ASP A 343 -2.54 -8.48 -10.54
CA ASP A 343 -2.45 -7.13 -11.09
C ASP A 343 -3.17 -7.05 -12.45
N PRO A 344 -4.17 -6.16 -12.61
CA PRO A 344 -4.88 -6.00 -13.87
C PRO A 344 -4.04 -5.32 -14.97
N TRP A 345 -2.97 -4.62 -14.59
CA TRP A 345 -2.08 -3.92 -15.51
C TRP A 345 -0.85 -4.75 -15.88
N PHE A 346 -0.39 -5.59 -14.96
CA PHE A 346 0.72 -6.52 -15.16
C PHE A 346 0.20 -7.94 -15.18
N SER A 347 -0.21 -8.42 -16.35
CA SER A 347 -0.83 -9.73 -16.53
C SER A 347 0.08 -10.87 -16.05
N GLY A 348 -0.42 -11.69 -15.14
CA GLY A 348 0.29 -12.80 -14.55
C GLY A 348 1.09 -12.46 -13.29
N GLY A 349 0.95 -11.26 -12.75
CA GLY A 349 1.59 -10.82 -11.52
C GLY A 349 0.60 -10.43 -10.43
N TYR A 350 1.12 -10.17 -9.24
CA TYR A 350 0.37 -9.64 -8.11
C TYR A 350 0.41 -8.12 -8.07
N ILE A 351 -0.65 -7.49 -7.51
CA ILE A 351 -0.65 -6.07 -7.23
C ILE A 351 0.43 -5.76 -6.19
N ASN A 352 1.39 -4.92 -6.60
CA ASN A 352 2.41 -4.34 -5.72
C ASN A 352 2.11 -2.86 -5.49
N TYR A 353 0.96 -2.58 -4.90
CA TYR A 353 0.47 -1.24 -4.58
C TYR A 353 -0.52 -1.32 -3.41
N TYR A 354 -0.93 -0.18 -2.83
CA TYR A 354 -1.88 -0.25 -1.73
C TYR A 354 -3.25 -0.66 -2.24
N TYR A 355 -3.68 -1.83 -1.85
CA TYR A 355 -4.96 -2.39 -2.29
C TYR A 355 -5.94 -2.65 -1.14
N PHE A 356 -5.53 -2.54 0.12
CA PHE A 356 -6.38 -2.90 1.26
C PHE A 356 -7.64 -2.03 1.34
N GLY A 357 -7.58 -0.74 0.97
CA GLY A 357 -8.76 0.10 0.86
C GLY A 357 -9.81 -0.46 -0.11
N PHE A 358 -9.36 -1.02 -1.22
CA PHE A 358 -10.26 -1.67 -2.19
C PHE A 358 -10.84 -2.98 -1.66
N VAL A 359 -10.14 -3.71 -0.76
CA VAL A 359 -10.70 -4.90 -0.08
C VAL A 359 -11.91 -4.52 0.76
N LEU A 360 -11.87 -3.38 1.46
CA LEU A 360 -13.01 -2.89 2.24
C LEU A 360 -14.23 -2.64 1.35
N VAL A 361 -14.02 -1.97 0.22
CA VAL A 361 -15.09 -1.70 -0.76
C VAL A 361 -15.56 -2.99 -1.43
N ALA A 362 -14.64 -3.87 -1.83
CA ALA A 362 -14.97 -5.17 -2.42
C ALA A 362 -15.79 -6.04 -1.47
N SER A 363 -15.54 -5.96 -0.16
CA SER A 363 -16.36 -6.64 0.85
C SER A 363 -17.83 -6.18 0.81
N LEU A 364 -18.06 -4.87 0.63
CA LEU A 364 -19.41 -4.32 0.47
C LEU A 364 -20.04 -4.73 -0.87
N VAL A 365 -19.25 -4.78 -1.93
CA VAL A 365 -19.67 -5.26 -3.26
C VAL A 365 -20.16 -6.71 -3.17
N HIS A 366 -19.38 -7.60 -2.55
CA HIS A 366 -19.77 -9.00 -2.37
C HIS A 366 -21.02 -9.17 -1.49
N LEU A 367 -21.16 -8.38 -0.43
CA LEU A 367 -22.32 -8.45 0.47
C LEU A 367 -23.60 -7.93 -0.19
N THR A 368 -23.49 -6.99 -1.11
CA THR A 368 -24.64 -6.40 -1.82
C THR A 368 -24.91 -7.05 -3.18
N GLY A 369 -23.93 -7.76 -3.74
CA GLY A 369 -23.95 -8.25 -5.11
C GLY A 369 -23.90 -7.14 -6.18
N MET A 370 -23.56 -5.91 -5.81
CA MET A 370 -23.55 -4.74 -6.68
C MET A 370 -22.35 -4.76 -7.63
N VAL A 371 -22.58 -4.35 -8.89
CA VAL A 371 -21.54 -4.17 -9.92
C VAL A 371 -21.28 -2.68 -10.09
#